data_2513fbebe57f18d00d2032af769fd268
#
_entry.id   2513fbebe57f18d00d2032af769fd268
#
_cell.length_a   1.000
_cell.length_b   1.000
_cell.length_c   1.000
_cell.angle_alpha   90.00
_cell.angle_beta   90.00
_cell.angle_gamma   90.00
#
_symmetry.space_group_name_H-M   'P 1'
#
loop_
_entity.id
_entity.type
_entity.pdbx_description
1 polymer ?
#
loop_
_entity_poly.entity_id
_entity_poly.type
_entity_poly.pdbx_seq_one_letter_code
_entity_poly.pdbx_strand_id
1 'polypeptide(L)'
;MFKKILFPVDLAHAEFAAGFAADIERIADTFSAEIEVMSAVPGIGSAMVASYFPPDIEQKAMRDMNERLQTFATQAFSRPVSHSVSQGTHWKRIVDTANAKDIDLIVMPHCDKGWAEEMLLGSCAQKVCERAPCSVLMLRPGRVCST
;
A
#
# COMPACT_ATOMS: atom_id res chain seq x y z
N MET A 1 8.53 7.24 18.67
CA MET A 1 9.45 6.82 17.61
C MET A 1 8.79 7.00 16.25
N PHE A 2 7.69 6.32 15.95
CA PHE A 2 6.97 6.51 14.69
C PHE A 2 5.88 7.55 14.82
N LYS A 3 5.83 8.51 13.91
CA LYS A 3 4.81 9.57 13.87
C LYS A 3 3.88 9.45 12.67
N LYS A 4 4.38 8.89 11.56
CA LYS A 4 3.62 8.72 10.33
C LYS A 4 3.86 7.34 9.74
N ILE A 5 2.78 6.59 9.60
CA ILE A 5 2.77 5.23 9.06
C ILE A 5 2.18 5.27 7.67
N LEU A 6 2.87 4.66 6.71
CA LEU A 6 2.36 4.44 5.35
C LEU A 6 1.93 2.99 5.19
N PHE A 7 0.70 2.79 4.74
CA PHE A 7 0.15 1.49 4.42
C PHE A 7 -0.18 1.39 2.93
N PRO A 8 0.71 0.82 2.11
CA PRO A 8 0.41 0.54 0.72
C PRO A 8 -0.62 -0.57 0.59
N VAL A 9 -1.63 -0.36 -0.24
CA VAL A 9 -2.73 -1.29 -0.45
C VAL A 9 -2.83 -1.68 -1.92
N ASP A 10 -2.91 -2.98 -2.19
CA ASP A 10 -3.33 -3.50 -3.47
C ASP A 10 -4.85 -3.76 -3.40
N LEU A 11 -5.62 -2.91 -4.08
CA LEU A 11 -7.08 -2.99 -4.05
C LEU A 11 -7.64 -4.23 -4.75
N ALA A 12 -6.84 -4.92 -5.56
CA ALA A 12 -7.22 -6.24 -6.07
C ALA A 12 -7.31 -7.30 -4.96
N HIS A 13 -6.63 -7.04 -3.83
CA HIS A 13 -6.62 -7.89 -2.64
C HIS A 13 -7.06 -7.11 -1.40
N ALA A 14 -8.12 -6.32 -1.54
CA ALA A 14 -8.59 -5.42 -0.50
C ALA A 14 -8.98 -6.13 0.80
N GLU A 15 -9.65 -7.28 0.72
CA GLU A 15 -10.03 -8.06 1.92
C GLU A 15 -8.82 -8.53 2.71
N PHE A 16 -7.80 -8.98 2.02
CA PHE A 16 -6.54 -9.39 2.63
C PHE A 16 -5.88 -8.21 3.34
N ALA A 17 -5.78 -7.06 2.67
CA ALA A 17 -5.24 -5.83 3.25
C ALA A 17 -6.04 -5.35 4.46
N ALA A 18 -7.37 -5.41 4.39
CA ALA A 18 -8.26 -5.01 5.48
C ALA A 18 -8.03 -5.81 6.77
N GLY A 19 -7.59 -7.05 6.65
CA GLY A 19 -7.26 -7.90 7.80
C GLY A 19 -6.12 -7.39 8.68
N PHE A 20 -5.29 -6.48 8.17
CA PHE A 20 -4.18 -5.88 8.92
C PHE A 20 -4.52 -4.54 9.56
N ALA A 21 -5.68 -3.96 9.25
CA ALA A 21 -6.03 -2.61 9.72
C ALA A 21 -6.01 -2.47 11.24
N ALA A 22 -6.57 -3.44 11.95
CA ALA A 22 -6.58 -3.42 13.42
C ALA A 22 -5.18 -3.46 14.02
N ASP A 23 -4.27 -4.24 13.45
CA ASP A 23 -2.88 -4.31 13.93
C ASP A 23 -2.13 -3.00 13.63
N ILE A 24 -2.36 -2.40 12.46
CA ILE A 24 -1.79 -1.10 12.12
C ILE A 24 -2.30 -0.02 13.06
N GLU A 25 -3.59 -0.03 13.40
CA GLU A 25 -4.15 0.90 14.39
C GLU A 25 -3.51 0.75 15.78
N ARG A 26 -3.25 -0.48 16.21
CA ARG A 26 -2.55 -0.73 17.49
C ARG A 26 -1.13 -0.18 17.48
N ILE A 27 -0.42 -0.35 16.37
CA ILE A 27 0.92 0.23 16.22
C ILE A 27 0.82 1.76 16.26
N ALA A 28 -0.12 2.33 15.52
CA ALA A 28 -0.33 3.78 15.51
C ALA A 28 -0.68 4.32 16.90
N ASP A 29 -1.54 3.63 17.64
CA ASP A 29 -1.91 4.03 19.00
C ASP A 29 -0.71 4.02 19.95
N THR A 30 0.12 2.99 19.86
CA THR A 30 1.31 2.86 20.70
C THR A 30 2.25 4.05 20.56
N PHE A 31 2.37 4.60 19.37
CA PHE A 31 3.29 5.71 19.06
C PHE A 31 2.58 7.05 18.87
N SER A 32 1.27 7.10 18.98
CA SER A 32 0.46 8.28 18.62
C SER A 32 0.74 8.73 17.18
N ALA A 33 0.78 7.76 16.26
CA ALA A 33 1.12 7.98 14.88
C ALA A 33 -0.12 8.22 14.01
N GLU A 34 0.06 9.00 12.94
CA GLU A 34 -0.92 9.15 11.87
C GLU A 34 -0.78 7.99 10.87
N ILE A 35 -1.88 7.61 10.23
CA ILE A 35 -1.91 6.57 9.20
C ILE A 35 -2.25 7.20 7.86
N GLU A 36 -1.42 6.92 6.88
CA GLU A 36 -1.66 7.22 5.46
C GLU A 36 -1.81 5.92 4.70
N VAL A 37 -2.92 5.77 3.98
CA VAL A 37 -3.16 4.64 3.08
C VAL A 37 -2.88 5.08 1.66
N MET A 38 -2.16 4.29 0.89
CA MET A 38 -1.88 4.61 -0.50
C MET A 38 -2.11 3.44 -1.43
N SER A 39 -2.41 3.75 -2.68
CA SER A 39 -2.42 2.78 -3.78
C SER A 39 -1.75 3.38 -5.01
N ALA A 40 -1.17 2.53 -5.85
CA ALA A 40 -0.55 2.95 -7.10
C ALA A 40 -1.32 2.39 -8.29
N VAL A 41 -1.54 3.24 -9.30
CA VAL A 41 -2.12 2.85 -10.58
C VAL A 41 -0.98 2.67 -11.58
N PRO A 42 -0.88 1.53 -12.28
CA PRO A 42 0.11 1.37 -13.34
C PRO A 42 -0.07 2.44 -14.42
N GLY A 43 1.03 2.97 -14.94
CA GLY A 43 0.99 3.84 -16.10
C GLY A 43 0.67 3.06 -17.38
N ILE A 44 0.19 3.76 -18.42
CA ILE A 44 -0.16 3.13 -19.70
C ILE A 44 1.09 2.68 -20.49
N GLY A 45 2.28 2.99 -20.03
CA GLY A 45 3.52 2.61 -20.70
C GLY A 45 4.00 3.66 -21.71
N SER A 46 4.34 3.24 -22.93
CA SER A 46 4.91 4.16 -23.91
C SER A 46 3.86 5.10 -24.52
N ALA A 47 4.32 6.24 -25.06
CA ALA A 47 3.46 7.19 -25.76
C ALA A 47 2.72 6.56 -26.95
N MET A 48 3.32 5.55 -27.60
CA MET A 48 2.69 4.82 -28.68
C MET A 48 1.46 4.03 -28.19
N VAL A 49 1.59 3.33 -27.08
CA VAL A 49 0.48 2.59 -26.45
C VAL A 49 -0.60 3.55 -25.96
N ALA A 50 -0.19 4.65 -25.35
CA ALA A 50 -1.13 5.68 -24.85
C ALA A 50 -2.00 6.27 -25.98
N SER A 51 -1.49 6.34 -27.22
CA SER A 51 -2.24 6.88 -28.35
C SER A 51 -3.47 6.05 -28.76
N TYR A 52 -3.54 4.79 -28.34
CA TYR A 52 -4.70 3.91 -28.59
C TYR A 52 -5.83 4.08 -27.59
N PHE A 53 -5.62 4.85 -26.53
CA PHE A 53 -6.60 5.08 -25.49
C PHE A 53 -7.16 6.51 -25.52
N PRO A 54 -8.37 6.75 -24.97
CA PRO A 54 -8.87 8.10 -24.81
C PRO A 54 -7.93 8.97 -23.97
N PRO A 55 -7.79 10.29 -24.28
CA PRO A 55 -6.84 11.17 -23.58
C PRO A 55 -7.04 11.28 -22.06
N ASP A 56 -8.26 11.00 -21.57
CA ASP A 56 -8.65 11.12 -20.18
C ASP A 56 -8.63 9.81 -19.40
N ILE A 57 -8.19 8.71 -20.03
CA ILE A 57 -8.26 7.38 -19.41
C ILE A 57 -7.45 7.28 -18.12
N GLU A 58 -6.28 7.89 -18.08
CA GLU A 58 -5.42 7.90 -16.89
C GLU A 58 -6.08 8.68 -15.75
N GLN A 59 -6.64 9.84 -16.05
CA GLN A 59 -7.35 10.65 -15.05
C GLN A 59 -8.57 9.93 -14.50
N LYS A 60 -9.31 9.23 -15.35
CA LYS A 60 -10.45 8.42 -14.95
C LYS A 60 -10.01 7.27 -14.05
N ALA A 61 -8.95 6.55 -14.42
CA ALA A 61 -8.40 5.46 -13.62
C ALA A 61 -7.94 5.96 -12.24
N MET A 62 -7.31 7.12 -12.17
CA MET A 62 -6.90 7.75 -10.91
C MET A 62 -8.09 8.12 -10.02
N ARG A 63 -9.14 8.67 -10.59
CA ARG A 63 -10.37 8.99 -9.83
C ARG A 63 -11.07 7.75 -9.32
N ASP A 64 -11.23 6.74 -10.15
CA ASP A 64 -11.86 5.47 -9.77
C ASP A 64 -11.07 4.79 -8.65
N MET A 65 -9.75 4.78 -8.75
CA MET A 65 -8.87 4.22 -7.72
C MET A 65 -8.97 5.02 -6.42
N ASN A 66 -9.02 6.35 -6.51
CA ASN A 66 -9.14 7.20 -5.33
C ASN A 66 -10.46 6.96 -4.59
N GLU A 67 -11.57 6.82 -5.31
CA GLU A 67 -12.86 6.50 -4.71
C GLU A 67 -12.85 5.11 -4.04
N ARG A 68 -12.27 4.13 -4.69
CA ARG A 68 -12.12 2.78 -4.14
C ARG A 68 -11.23 2.76 -2.90
N LEU A 69 -10.14 3.51 -2.93
CA LEU A 69 -9.24 3.62 -1.79
C LEU A 69 -9.90 4.34 -0.61
N GLN A 70 -10.65 5.39 -0.87
CA GLN A 70 -11.43 6.09 0.15
C GLN A 70 -12.46 5.15 0.81
N THR A 71 -13.17 4.38 0.02
CA THR A 71 -14.11 3.37 0.52
C THR A 71 -13.40 2.32 1.38
N PHE A 72 -12.26 1.82 0.91
CA PHE A 72 -11.43 0.88 1.67
C PHE A 72 -11.02 1.47 3.01
N ALA A 73 -10.47 2.68 3.02
CA ALA A 73 -10.02 3.34 4.24
C ALA A 73 -11.15 3.53 5.26
N THR A 74 -12.33 3.93 4.77
CA THR A 74 -13.50 4.13 5.62
C THR A 74 -14.03 2.82 6.22
N GLN A 75 -13.99 1.74 5.46
CA GLN A 75 -14.50 0.43 5.90
C GLN A 75 -13.50 -0.35 6.75
N ALA A 76 -12.22 -0.28 6.44
CA ALA A 76 -11.20 -1.09 7.09
C ALA A 76 -10.73 -0.51 8.43
N PHE A 77 -10.68 0.80 8.56
CA PHE A 77 -10.20 1.49 9.76
C PHE A 77 -11.35 2.01 10.61
N SER A 78 -11.18 1.94 11.94
CA SER A 78 -12.17 2.43 12.90
C SER A 78 -12.11 3.94 13.10
N ARG A 79 -11.13 4.60 12.54
CA ARG A 79 -10.89 6.05 12.62
C ARG A 79 -10.60 6.64 11.26
N PRO A 80 -10.71 7.97 11.11
CA PRO A 80 -10.29 8.63 9.88
C PRO A 80 -8.80 8.43 9.62
N VAL A 81 -8.45 8.04 8.39
CA VAL A 81 -7.07 7.94 7.91
C VAL A 81 -6.93 8.72 6.62
N SER A 82 -5.74 9.26 6.38
CA SER A 82 -5.45 9.92 5.11
C SER A 82 -5.25 8.88 4.01
N HIS A 83 -5.55 9.25 2.78
CA HIS A 83 -5.34 8.37 1.64
C HIS A 83 -4.82 9.15 0.42
N SER A 84 -4.06 8.47 -0.42
CA SER A 84 -3.56 9.03 -1.68
C SER A 84 -3.37 7.96 -2.74
N VAL A 85 -3.54 8.36 -3.99
CA VAL A 85 -3.30 7.51 -5.16
C VAL A 85 -2.19 8.15 -5.99
N SER A 86 -1.25 7.33 -6.45
CA SER A 86 -0.18 7.74 -7.35
C SER A 86 -0.16 6.89 -8.60
N GLN A 87 0.36 7.43 -9.69
CA GLN A 87 0.53 6.70 -10.93
C GLN A 87 1.98 6.32 -11.14
N GLY A 88 2.22 5.06 -11.50
CA GLY A 88 3.55 4.56 -11.83
C GLY A 88 3.85 3.20 -11.22
N THR A 89 5.13 2.85 -11.22
CA THR A 89 5.60 1.58 -10.67
C THR A 89 5.39 1.53 -9.15
N HIS A 90 4.79 0.47 -8.67
CA HIS A 90 4.34 0.35 -7.27
C HIS A 90 5.43 0.69 -6.25
N TRP A 91 6.57 0.00 -6.31
CA TRP A 91 7.64 0.23 -5.32
C TRP A 91 8.19 1.65 -5.36
N LYS A 92 8.32 2.25 -6.56
CA LYS A 92 8.77 3.64 -6.70
C LYS A 92 7.80 4.62 -6.07
N ARG A 93 6.50 4.43 -6.32
CA ARG A 93 5.47 5.31 -5.74
C ARG A 93 5.43 5.20 -4.24
N ILE A 94 5.63 4.01 -3.69
CA ILE A 94 5.71 3.81 -2.22
C ILE A 94 6.90 4.60 -1.66
N VAL A 95 8.08 4.43 -2.24
CA VAL A 95 9.30 5.14 -1.79
C VAL A 95 9.16 6.66 -1.96
N ASP A 96 8.65 7.11 -3.09
CA ASP A 96 8.44 8.54 -3.35
C ASP A 96 7.41 9.15 -2.38
N THR A 97 6.33 8.44 -2.08
CA THR A 97 5.34 8.89 -1.09
C THR A 97 5.95 8.96 0.30
N ALA A 98 6.76 7.97 0.67
CA ALA A 98 7.44 7.97 1.95
C ALA A 98 8.37 9.17 2.11
N ASN A 99 9.10 9.53 1.05
CA ASN A 99 9.94 10.73 1.05
C ASN A 99 9.11 12.02 1.10
N ALA A 100 8.10 12.14 0.25
CA ALA A 100 7.32 13.38 0.10
C ALA A 100 6.49 13.71 1.35
N LYS A 101 6.06 12.71 2.09
CA LYS A 101 5.20 12.87 3.28
C LYS A 101 5.92 12.67 4.61
N ASP A 102 7.24 12.56 4.59
CA ASP A 102 8.06 12.32 5.79
C ASP A 102 7.57 11.10 6.60
N ILE A 103 7.31 10.01 5.90
CA ILE A 103 6.92 8.74 6.51
C ILE A 103 8.11 8.15 7.25
N ASP A 104 7.86 7.65 8.44
CA ASP A 104 8.90 7.03 9.26
C ASP A 104 8.70 5.52 9.51
N LEU A 105 7.55 4.99 9.10
CA LEU A 105 7.30 3.55 9.06
C LEU A 105 6.43 3.17 7.86
N ILE A 106 6.90 2.28 7.03
CA ILE A 106 6.08 1.63 6.00
C ILE A 106 5.65 0.27 6.52
N VAL A 107 4.35 -0.04 6.50
CA VAL A 107 3.81 -1.34 6.88
C VAL A 107 3.30 -2.04 5.64
N MET A 108 3.91 -3.16 5.29
CA MET A 108 3.54 -3.94 4.11
C MET A 108 2.98 -5.30 4.51
N PRO A 109 1.78 -5.65 4.05
CA PRO A 109 1.27 -7.00 4.23
C PRO A 109 2.02 -7.97 3.32
N HIS A 110 2.40 -9.12 3.87
CA HIS A 110 3.02 -10.19 3.13
C HIS A 110 1.98 -11.24 2.77
N CYS A 111 1.74 -11.42 1.48
CA CYS A 111 0.87 -12.46 0.98
C CYS A 111 1.70 -13.73 0.72
N ASP A 112 1.51 -14.76 1.51
CA ASP A 112 2.01 -16.09 1.19
C ASP A 112 1.20 -16.65 0.02
N LYS A 113 1.64 -16.42 -1.19
CA LYS A 113 1.12 -17.14 -2.35
C LYS A 113 1.66 -18.57 -2.31
N GLY A 114 1.15 -19.28 -1.45
CA GLY A 114 1.01 -20.63 -1.01
C GLY A 114 1.71 -21.74 -1.74
N TRP A 115 2.90 -21.77 -2.25
CA TRP A 115 3.62 -23.01 -2.50
C TRP A 115 5.02 -22.89 -3.11
N ALA A 116 5.62 -21.74 -2.95
CA ALA A 116 7.07 -21.70 -3.07
C ALA A 116 7.62 -21.93 -1.66
N GLU A 117 8.22 -23.08 -1.44
CA GLU A 117 8.90 -23.42 -0.18
C GLU A 117 10.05 -22.46 0.14
N GLU A 118 10.41 -21.61 -0.79
CA GLU A 118 11.35 -20.51 -0.61
C GLU A 118 10.57 -19.22 -0.46
N MET A 119 10.52 -18.74 0.77
CA MET A 119 9.87 -17.47 1.13
C MET A 119 10.69 -16.30 0.58
N LEU A 120 10.56 -16.09 -0.73
CA LEU A 120 11.11 -14.90 -1.34
C LEU A 120 10.13 -13.75 -1.07
N LEU A 121 10.64 -12.69 -0.48
CA LEU A 121 9.97 -11.40 -0.46
C LEU A 121 9.59 -11.08 -1.91
N GLY A 122 8.33 -10.70 -2.18
CA GLY A 122 7.91 -10.27 -3.50
C GLY A 122 8.81 -9.14 -4.01
N SER A 123 8.99 -9.02 -5.32
CA SER A 123 9.92 -8.04 -5.92
C SER A 123 9.63 -6.60 -5.50
N CYS A 124 8.35 -6.24 -5.32
CA CYS A 124 7.96 -4.93 -4.82
C CYS A 124 8.43 -4.71 -3.38
N ALA A 125 8.15 -5.66 -2.49
CA ALA A 125 8.53 -5.58 -1.08
C ALA A 125 10.06 -5.53 -0.91
N GLN A 126 10.78 -6.32 -1.68
CA GLN A 126 12.25 -6.31 -1.66
C GLN A 126 12.79 -4.92 -2.02
N LYS A 127 12.32 -4.33 -3.11
CA LYS A 127 12.76 -3.01 -3.54
C LYS A 127 12.39 -1.90 -2.56
N VAL A 128 11.22 -1.99 -1.94
CA VAL A 128 10.84 -1.06 -0.88
C VAL A 128 11.79 -1.18 0.31
N CYS A 129 12.08 -2.40 0.78
CA CYS A 129 13.02 -2.62 1.88
C CYS A 129 14.43 -2.08 1.58
N GLU A 130 14.90 -2.24 0.34
CA GLU A 130 16.23 -1.77 -0.07
C GLU A 130 16.31 -0.25 -0.22
N ARG A 131 15.22 0.42 -0.59
CA ARG A 131 15.23 1.82 -1.04
C ARG A 131 14.41 2.77 -0.19
N ALA A 132 13.67 2.27 0.78
CA ALA A 132 12.86 3.13 1.65
C ALA A 132 13.75 4.07 2.49
N PRO A 133 13.32 5.33 2.69
CA PRO A 133 14.04 6.28 3.55
C PRO A 133 13.82 6.01 5.04
N CYS A 134 13.01 5.02 5.40
CA CYS A 134 12.55 4.77 6.75
C CYS A 134 12.46 3.27 7.05
N SER A 135 12.01 2.93 8.24
CA SER A 135 11.77 1.54 8.65
C SER A 135 10.65 0.91 7.84
N VAL A 136 10.78 -0.38 7.56
CA VAL A 136 9.77 -1.18 6.87
C VAL A 136 9.42 -2.38 7.74
N LEU A 137 8.13 -2.53 8.03
CA LEU A 137 7.59 -3.65 8.79
C LEU A 137 6.77 -4.54 7.85
N MET A 138 7.17 -5.80 7.74
CA MET A 138 6.40 -6.79 6.99
C MET A 138 5.46 -7.51 7.95
N LEU A 139 4.15 -7.37 7.72
CA LEU A 139 3.14 -8.09 8.48
C LEU A 139 2.72 -9.36 7.75
N ARG A 140 2.73 -10.46 8.44
CA ARG A 140 2.19 -11.72 7.96
C ARG A 140 0.81 -11.96 8.58
N PRO A 141 -0.08 -12.69 7.87
CA PRO A 141 -1.31 -13.16 8.50
C PRO A 141 -0.96 -13.89 9.80
N GLY A 142 -1.75 -13.65 10.84
CA GLY A 142 -1.58 -14.37 12.09
C GLY A 142 -1.59 -15.88 11.82
N ARG A 143 -0.86 -16.65 12.61
CA ARG A 143 -0.95 -18.10 12.55
C ARG A 143 -2.39 -18.46 12.85
N VAL A 144 -3.14 -18.85 11.82
CA VAL A 144 -4.41 -19.50 12.03
C VAL A 144 -4.06 -20.76 12.79
N CYS A 145 -4.44 -20.83 14.05
CA CYS A 145 -4.46 -22.10 14.73
C CYS A 145 -5.43 -22.98 13.92
N SER A 146 -4.87 -23.77 13.02
CA SER A 146 -5.64 -24.83 12.38
C SER A 146 -6.00 -25.82 13.45
N THR A 147 -7.18 -25.70 13.93
CA THR A 147 -7.81 -26.79 14.68
C THR A 147 -8.20 -27.88 13.74
#